data_a747b1a52ab0513abbe816faa15012cd
#
_entry.id   a747b1a52ab0513abbe816faa15012cd
#
_cell.length_a   1.000
_cell.length_b   1.000
_cell.length_c   1.000
_cell.angle_alpha   90.00
_cell.angle_beta   90.00
_cell.angle_gamma   90.00
#
_symmetry.space_group_name_H-M   'P 1'
#
loop_
_entity.id
_entity.type
_entity.pdbx_description
1 polymer ?
#
loop_
_entity_poly.entity_id
_entity_poly.type
_entity_poly.pdbx_seq_one_letter_code
_entity_poly.pdbx_strand_id
1 'polypeptide(L)'
;KEGRRETLEILGRLFEEGVVEECAREKYRLMQTHLPHYEGVADMAPSGSVYVKVEGQESDIFVNQRNAANALNGDRVEVVVMHRGRNGQLEGEITRIIERNRKPYVGVAEVGAHQIFVRADSRRMPMDIYLSKRTYPDVRDGEKVVVRIADWLPGSKSPVGELVERLGMAGNNDTEMHSILAEYELPYRFEPEIEEAAQAIDARVTAKEIAQRRDFRGVTTFTVDPADAKDFD
;
A
#
# COMPACT_ATOMS: atom_id res chain seq x y z
N LYS A 1 53.62 -13.40 9.09
CA LYS A 1 53.50 -14.50 8.08
C LYS A 1 52.63 -15.67 8.60
N GLU A 2 52.71 -16.01 9.91
CA GLU A 2 51.90 -17.07 10.52
C GLU A 2 50.40 -16.78 10.51
N GLY A 3 49.95 -15.62 10.94
CA GLY A 3 48.54 -15.28 10.98
C GLY A 3 47.81 -15.30 9.61
N ARG A 4 48.52 -14.98 8.50
CA ARG A 4 47.95 -15.10 7.16
C ARG A 4 47.70 -16.56 6.75
N ARG A 5 48.59 -17.45 7.13
CA ARG A 5 48.45 -18.88 6.83
C ARG A 5 47.29 -19.50 7.62
N GLU A 6 47.20 -19.20 8.89
CA GLU A 6 46.10 -19.60 9.74
C GLU A 6 44.72 -19.09 9.25
N THR A 7 44.66 -17.83 8.85
CA THR A 7 43.46 -17.24 8.25
C THR A 7 43.02 -17.99 6.99
N LEU A 8 43.96 -18.35 6.11
CA LEU A 8 43.65 -19.08 4.88
C LEU A 8 43.19 -20.51 5.14
N GLU A 9 43.80 -21.18 6.16
CA GLU A 9 43.37 -22.52 6.58
C GLU A 9 41.95 -22.51 7.16
N ILE A 10 41.60 -21.48 7.98
CA ILE A 10 40.25 -21.28 8.51
C ILE A 10 39.26 -21.01 7.38
N LEU A 11 39.57 -20.08 6.46
CA LEU A 11 38.72 -19.78 5.31
C LEU A 11 38.49 -20.99 4.42
N GLY A 12 39.54 -21.80 4.16
CA GLY A 12 39.43 -23.04 3.38
C GLY A 12 38.44 -24.02 4.02
N ARG A 13 38.56 -24.21 5.33
CA ARG A 13 37.63 -25.07 6.09
C ARG A 13 36.20 -24.54 6.05
N LEU A 14 35.97 -23.24 6.30
CA LEU A 14 34.65 -22.62 6.24
C LEU A 14 34.01 -22.69 4.84
N PHE A 15 34.87 -22.66 3.79
CA PHE A 15 34.42 -22.86 2.41
C PHE A 15 33.99 -24.29 2.14
N GLU A 16 34.79 -25.30 2.62
CA GLU A 16 34.43 -26.71 2.50
C GLU A 16 33.18 -27.07 3.30
N GLU A 17 33.00 -26.47 4.47
CA GLU A 17 31.79 -26.60 5.31
C GLU A 17 30.56 -25.85 4.74
N GLY A 18 30.71 -25.09 3.67
CA GLY A 18 29.62 -24.32 3.07
C GLY A 18 29.13 -23.14 3.91
N VAL A 19 29.96 -22.63 4.82
CA VAL A 19 29.66 -21.48 5.67
C VAL A 19 29.92 -20.16 4.93
N VAL A 20 30.95 -20.16 4.07
CA VAL A 20 31.32 -19.02 3.24
C VAL A 20 31.36 -19.41 1.76
N GLU A 21 31.11 -18.45 0.89
CA GLU A 21 31.28 -18.59 -0.55
C GLU A 21 32.24 -17.52 -1.09
N GLU A 22 32.96 -17.84 -2.15
CA GLU A 22 33.85 -16.88 -2.84
C GLU A 22 32.99 -16.04 -3.81
N CYS A 23 32.80 -14.76 -3.50
CA CYS A 23 32.02 -13.82 -4.33
C CYS A 23 32.86 -13.09 -5.38
N ALA A 24 34.19 -13.02 -5.22
CA ALA A 24 35.18 -12.55 -6.18
C ALA A 24 36.55 -13.10 -5.77
N ARG A 25 37.56 -12.99 -6.67
CA ARG A 25 38.90 -13.47 -6.39
C ARG A 25 39.40 -13.00 -5.01
N GLU A 26 39.69 -13.94 -4.15
CA GLU A 26 40.15 -13.73 -2.76
C GLU A 26 39.15 -12.95 -1.88
N LYS A 27 37.87 -12.87 -2.25
CA LYS A 27 36.79 -12.25 -1.45
C LYS A 27 35.74 -13.28 -1.09
N TYR A 28 35.53 -13.45 0.19
CA TYR A 28 34.57 -14.39 0.75
C TYR A 28 33.43 -13.63 1.43
N ARG A 29 32.23 -14.21 1.40
CA ARG A 29 31.08 -13.77 2.19
C ARG A 29 30.43 -14.96 2.88
N LEU A 30 29.72 -14.70 3.97
CA LEU A 30 28.89 -15.72 4.61
C LEU A 30 27.76 -16.13 3.64
N MET A 31 27.49 -17.44 3.58
CA MET A 31 26.32 -17.91 2.86
C MET A 31 25.03 -17.41 3.54
N GLN A 32 24.02 -17.11 2.76
CA GLN A 32 22.74 -16.57 3.27
C GLN A 32 22.12 -17.46 4.35
N THR A 33 22.30 -18.78 4.27
CA THR A 33 21.82 -19.76 5.26
C THR A 33 22.40 -19.59 6.65
N HIS A 34 23.54 -18.91 6.80
CA HIS A 34 24.22 -18.66 8.06
C HIS A 34 24.06 -17.21 8.56
N LEU A 35 23.33 -16.38 7.83
CA LEU A 35 23.03 -15.02 8.26
C LEU A 35 21.78 -15.01 9.15
N PRO A 36 21.63 -14.01 10.04
CA PRO A 36 20.42 -13.87 10.83
C PRO A 36 19.19 -13.61 9.95
N HIS A 37 18.15 -14.42 10.12
CA HIS A 37 16.86 -14.31 9.45
C HIS A 37 15.83 -13.71 10.40
N TYR A 38 15.02 -12.82 9.90
CA TYR A 38 13.93 -12.21 10.65
C TYR A 38 12.66 -12.16 9.80
N GLU A 39 11.52 -12.27 10.46
CA GLU A 39 10.23 -11.99 9.87
C GLU A 39 9.76 -10.60 10.33
N GLY A 40 9.17 -9.83 9.43
CA GLY A 40 8.66 -8.51 9.78
C GLY A 40 7.72 -7.95 8.72
N VAL A 41 7.25 -6.74 8.98
CA VAL A 41 6.35 -6.01 8.08
C VAL A 41 7.13 -4.96 7.31
N ALA A 42 6.99 -4.96 6.00
CA ALA A 42 7.63 -4.02 5.10
C ALA A 42 6.97 -2.64 5.17
N ASP A 43 7.73 -1.60 5.50
CA ASP A 43 7.34 -0.19 5.41
C ASP A 43 8.12 0.45 4.27
N MET A 44 7.43 0.72 3.16
CA MET A 44 8.06 1.21 1.93
C MET A 44 8.21 2.73 1.96
N ALA A 45 9.41 3.19 1.71
CA ALA A 45 9.70 4.60 1.50
C ALA A 45 9.39 5.02 0.04
N PRO A 46 9.15 6.33 -0.23
CA PRO A 46 8.93 6.85 -1.58
C PRO A 46 10.10 6.59 -2.55
N SER A 47 11.30 6.34 -2.04
CA SER A 47 12.47 5.95 -2.82
C SER A 47 12.45 4.51 -3.35
N GLY A 48 11.46 3.70 -2.92
CA GLY A 48 11.40 2.26 -3.18
C GLY A 48 12.27 1.41 -2.23
N SER A 49 13.00 2.03 -1.31
CA SER A 49 13.67 1.30 -0.22
C SER A 49 12.64 0.86 0.81
N VAL A 50 12.94 -0.20 1.55
CA VAL A 50 12.03 -0.80 2.52
C VAL A 50 12.67 -0.79 3.90
N TYR A 51 11.90 -0.46 4.92
CA TYR A 51 12.24 -0.65 6.32
C TYR A 51 11.42 -1.82 6.85
N VAL A 52 12.08 -2.91 7.23
CA VAL A 52 11.38 -4.09 7.77
C VAL A 52 11.27 -3.95 9.27
N LYS A 53 10.04 -3.82 9.76
CA LYS A 53 9.70 -3.73 11.18
C LYS A 53 9.60 -5.13 11.75
N VAL A 54 10.53 -5.47 12.63
CA VAL A 54 10.61 -6.77 13.29
C VAL A 54 10.13 -6.64 14.72
N GLU A 55 9.20 -7.49 15.14
CA GLU A 55 8.69 -7.49 16.50
C GLU A 55 9.81 -7.79 17.52
N GLY A 56 9.91 -6.97 18.57
CA GLY A 56 10.93 -7.11 19.61
C GLY A 56 12.29 -6.52 19.26
N GLN A 57 12.48 -5.90 18.09
CA GLN A 57 13.69 -5.14 17.75
C GLN A 57 13.49 -3.63 17.94
N GLU A 58 14.53 -2.95 18.46
CA GLU A 58 14.50 -1.50 18.68
C GLU A 58 14.63 -0.69 17.37
N SER A 59 15.20 -1.28 16.33
CA SER A 59 15.43 -0.59 15.04
C SER A 59 15.02 -1.45 13.86
N ASP A 60 14.40 -0.81 12.88
CA ASP A 60 13.99 -1.43 11.62
C ASP A 60 15.21 -1.88 10.81
N ILE A 61 15.05 -2.95 10.02
CA ILE A 61 16.09 -3.41 9.10
C ILE A 61 15.91 -2.67 7.78
N PHE A 62 16.92 -1.89 7.37
CA PHE A 62 16.93 -1.19 6.10
C PHE A 62 17.22 -2.16 4.95
N VAL A 63 16.42 -2.09 3.89
CA VAL A 63 16.57 -2.86 2.67
C VAL A 63 16.57 -1.91 1.48
N ASN A 64 17.66 -1.92 0.72
CA ASN A 64 17.72 -1.13 -0.51
C ASN A 64 16.70 -1.67 -1.54
N GLN A 65 16.16 -0.79 -2.39
CA GLN A 65 15.21 -1.15 -3.44
C GLN A 65 15.64 -2.37 -4.28
N ARG A 66 16.94 -2.50 -4.57
CA ARG A 66 17.47 -3.63 -5.36
C ARG A 66 17.35 -4.99 -4.66
N ASN A 67 17.30 -4.97 -3.32
CA ASN A 67 17.25 -6.14 -2.45
C ASN A 67 15.85 -6.36 -1.87
N ALA A 68 14.85 -5.61 -2.34
CA ALA A 68 13.49 -5.63 -1.79
C ALA A 68 12.60 -6.76 -2.35
N ALA A 69 13.09 -7.58 -3.29
CA ALA A 69 12.38 -8.74 -3.86
C ALA A 69 10.93 -8.45 -4.27
N ASN A 70 10.63 -7.25 -4.78
CA ASN A 70 9.28 -6.80 -5.11
C ASN A 70 8.31 -6.74 -3.90
N ALA A 71 8.82 -6.58 -2.69
CA ALA A 71 7.98 -6.33 -1.53
C ALA A 71 7.26 -4.99 -1.67
N LEU A 72 6.03 -4.95 -1.20
CA LEU A 72 5.17 -3.78 -1.16
C LEU A 72 4.94 -3.33 0.29
N ASN A 73 4.45 -2.10 0.43
CA ASN A 73 4.12 -1.57 1.75
C ASN A 73 3.08 -2.45 2.46
N GLY A 74 3.42 -2.86 3.68
CA GLY A 74 2.56 -3.71 4.52
C GLY A 74 2.67 -5.22 4.24
N ASP A 75 3.52 -5.67 3.31
CA ASP A 75 3.80 -7.10 3.13
C ASP A 75 4.50 -7.68 4.36
N ARG A 76 4.13 -8.90 4.72
CA ARG A 76 4.90 -9.70 5.66
C ARG A 76 6.02 -10.41 4.91
N VAL A 77 7.25 -10.16 5.33
CA VAL A 77 8.45 -10.58 4.60
C VAL A 77 9.44 -11.29 5.50
N GLU A 78 10.25 -12.15 4.91
CA GLU A 78 11.46 -12.67 5.50
C GLU A 78 12.65 -11.85 5.00
N VAL A 79 13.46 -11.37 5.93
CA VAL A 79 14.65 -10.55 5.66
C VAL A 79 15.88 -11.15 6.29
N VAL A 80 16.97 -11.17 5.55
CA VAL A 80 18.29 -11.59 5.99
C VAL A 80 19.15 -10.36 6.23
N VAL A 81 19.77 -10.28 7.42
CA VAL A 81 20.70 -9.20 7.74
C VAL A 81 22.07 -9.48 7.14
N MET A 82 22.47 -8.67 6.17
CA MET A 82 23.76 -8.82 5.48
C MET A 82 24.91 -8.18 6.23
N HIS A 83 24.72 -7.00 6.79
CA HIS A 83 25.74 -6.28 7.55
C HIS A 83 25.12 -5.18 8.42
N ARG A 84 25.93 -4.56 9.25
CA ARG A 84 25.58 -3.37 10.04
C ARG A 84 26.32 -2.18 9.46
N GLY A 85 25.57 -1.18 9.03
CA GLY A 85 26.11 0.08 8.52
C GLY A 85 26.90 0.87 9.55
N ARG A 86 27.62 1.91 9.10
CA ARG A 86 28.50 2.73 9.95
C ARG A 86 27.77 3.44 11.10
N ASN A 87 26.50 3.74 10.93
CA ASN A 87 25.60 4.36 11.92
C ASN A 87 24.89 3.35 12.83
N GLY A 88 25.25 2.06 12.76
CA GLY A 88 24.59 1.00 13.52
C GLY A 88 23.32 0.46 12.90
N GLN A 89 22.84 1.02 11.78
CA GLN A 89 21.67 0.55 11.02
C GLN A 89 21.90 -0.86 10.51
N LEU A 90 20.95 -1.76 10.75
CA LEU A 90 20.95 -3.08 10.12
C LEU A 90 20.56 -2.95 8.66
N GLU A 91 21.36 -3.54 7.77
CA GLU A 91 21.10 -3.58 6.33
C GLU A 91 20.91 -5.02 5.89
N GLY A 92 19.84 -5.27 5.13
CA GLY A 92 19.43 -6.62 4.75
C GLY A 92 18.93 -6.75 3.33
N GLU A 93 18.51 -7.97 3.02
CA GLU A 93 17.88 -8.38 1.77
C GLU A 93 16.59 -9.16 2.09
N ILE A 94 15.50 -8.84 1.42
CA ILE A 94 14.26 -9.62 1.51
C ILE A 94 14.45 -10.87 0.66
N THR A 95 14.35 -12.03 1.30
CA THR A 95 14.50 -13.33 0.64
C THR A 95 13.18 -13.91 0.17
N ARG A 96 12.09 -13.57 0.88
CA ARG A 96 10.77 -14.09 0.58
C ARG A 96 9.66 -13.16 1.07
N ILE A 97 8.60 -13.07 0.28
CA ILE A 97 7.32 -12.48 0.71
C ILE A 97 6.50 -13.63 1.29
N ILE A 98 6.23 -13.55 2.60
CA ILE A 98 5.47 -14.56 3.34
C ILE A 98 3.98 -14.38 3.06
N GLU A 99 3.53 -13.11 3.15
CA GLU A 99 2.15 -12.74 2.90
C GLU A 99 2.08 -11.39 2.22
N ARG A 100 1.33 -11.32 1.12
CA ARG A 100 1.09 -10.08 0.39
C ARG A 100 0.03 -9.25 1.07
N ASN A 101 0.29 -7.96 1.30
CA ASN A 101 -0.73 -7.03 1.72
C ASN A 101 -1.80 -6.88 0.64
N ARG A 102 -3.06 -7.07 1.02
CA ARG A 102 -4.22 -7.02 0.11
C ARG A 102 -4.93 -5.68 0.10
N LYS A 103 -4.39 -4.67 0.76
CA LYS A 103 -4.97 -3.32 0.73
C LYS A 103 -5.07 -2.80 -0.70
N PRO A 104 -6.19 -2.15 -1.03
CA PRO A 104 -6.34 -1.52 -2.33
C PRO A 104 -5.46 -0.27 -2.44
N TYR A 105 -5.15 0.10 -3.67
CA TYR A 105 -4.51 1.36 -4.03
C TYR A 105 -5.49 2.19 -4.83
N VAL A 106 -5.60 3.47 -4.49
CA VAL A 106 -6.31 4.46 -5.29
C VAL A 106 -5.30 5.15 -6.21
N GLY A 107 -5.70 5.44 -7.42
CA GLY A 107 -4.82 6.14 -8.35
C GLY A 107 -5.53 6.58 -9.62
N VAL A 108 -4.79 7.29 -10.46
CA VAL A 108 -5.28 7.79 -11.75
C VAL A 108 -4.87 6.82 -12.85
N ALA A 109 -5.84 6.41 -13.67
CA ALA A 109 -5.60 5.57 -14.83
C ALA A 109 -5.03 6.39 -15.99
N GLU A 110 -3.91 5.94 -16.56
CA GLU A 110 -3.28 6.44 -17.78
C GLU A 110 -3.50 5.38 -18.87
N VAL A 111 -4.37 5.71 -19.85
CA VAL A 111 -4.82 4.74 -20.86
C VAL A 111 -4.01 4.90 -22.14
N GLY A 112 -3.11 3.93 -22.39
CA GLY A 112 -2.37 3.83 -23.64
C GLY A 112 -3.12 3.06 -24.74
N ALA A 113 -2.45 2.84 -25.87
CA ALA A 113 -3.04 2.12 -27.00
C ALA A 113 -3.45 0.67 -26.65
N HIS A 114 -2.59 -0.05 -25.92
CA HIS A 114 -2.77 -1.47 -25.60
C HIS A 114 -2.78 -1.81 -24.12
N GLN A 115 -2.52 -0.85 -23.25
CA GLN A 115 -2.30 -1.04 -21.82
C GLN A 115 -2.86 0.12 -21.02
N ILE A 116 -3.11 -0.11 -19.77
CA ILE A 116 -3.49 0.89 -18.79
C ILE A 116 -2.47 0.81 -17.66
N PHE A 117 -1.97 1.96 -17.24
CA PHE A 117 -1.20 2.09 -16.02
C PHE A 117 -1.98 2.91 -15.02
N VAL A 118 -1.97 2.48 -13.76
CA VAL A 118 -2.55 3.24 -12.66
C VAL A 118 -1.41 3.82 -11.85
N ARG A 119 -1.31 5.14 -11.86
CA ARG A 119 -0.40 5.90 -11.01
C ARG A 119 -1.05 6.09 -9.66
N ALA A 120 -0.58 5.34 -8.66
CA ALA A 120 -1.13 5.40 -7.32
C ALA A 120 -0.94 6.78 -6.67
N ASP A 121 -1.93 7.24 -5.91
CA ASP A 121 -1.87 8.47 -5.13
C ASP A 121 -0.91 8.32 -3.94
N SER A 122 -0.82 7.12 -3.40
CA SER A 122 0.05 6.80 -2.28
C SER A 122 1.52 6.88 -2.64
N ARG A 123 2.29 7.70 -1.93
CA ARG A 123 3.75 7.79 -2.08
C ARG A 123 4.49 6.50 -1.70
N ARG A 124 3.82 5.57 -1.04
CA ARG A 124 4.35 4.25 -0.68
C ARG A 124 4.21 3.22 -1.79
N MET A 125 3.68 3.64 -2.96
CA MET A 125 3.63 2.86 -4.19
C MET A 125 4.39 3.61 -5.28
N PRO A 126 5.72 3.47 -5.34
CA PRO A 126 6.56 4.29 -6.21
C PRO A 126 6.57 3.82 -7.68
N MET A 127 5.80 2.79 -8.02
CA MET A 127 5.69 2.26 -9.37
C MET A 127 4.24 2.22 -9.84
N ASP A 128 4.04 2.36 -11.15
CA ASP A 128 2.73 2.27 -11.76
C ASP A 128 2.22 0.82 -11.76
N ILE A 129 0.91 0.65 -11.57
CA ILE A 129 0.25 -0.64 -11.55
C ILE A 129 -0.32 -0.91 -12.93
N TYR A 130 0.05 -2.02 -13.53
CA TYR A 130 -0.45 -2.45 -14.84
C TYR A 130 -1.87 -3.02 -14.73
N LEU A 131 -2.77 -2.55 -15.59
CA LEU A 131 -4.08 -3.15 -15.83
C LEU A 131 -4.20 -3.57 -17.30
N SER A 132 -4.82 -4.73 -17.53
CA SER A 132 -5.10 -5.22 -18.88
C SER A 132 -6.22 -4.42 -19.53
N LYS A 133 -5.90 -3.65 -20.57
CA LYS A 133 -6.92 -2.94 -21.37
C LYS A 133 -7.94 -3.86 -22.01
N ARG A 134 -7.55 -5.10 -22.31
CA ARG A 134 -8.45 -6.13 -22.85
C ARG A 134 -9.51 -6.56 -21.82
N THR A 135 -9.10 -6.61 -20.55
CA THR A 135 -10.00 -6.99 -19.45
C THR A 135 -10.90 -5.82 -19.03
N TYR A 136 -10.35 -4.58 -19.07
CA TYR A 136 -11.02 -3.36 -18.60
C TYR A 136 -11.10 -2.31 -19.73
N PRO A 137 -11.82 -2.57 -20.84
CA PRO A 137 -11.86 -1.71 -22.01
C PRO A 137 -12.53 -0.35 -21.74
N ASP A 138 -13.39 -0.27 -20.73
CA ASP A 138 -14.21 0.90 -20.43
C ASP A 138 -13.53 1.91 -19.50
N VAL A 139 -12.35 1.58 -18.95
CA VAL A 139 -11.57 2.52 -18.12
C VAL A 139 -11.09 3.67 -19.00
N ARG A 140 -11.32 4.89 -18.53
CA ARG A 140 -10.99 6.12 -19.26
C ARG A 140 -9.68 6.72 -18.78
N ASP A 141 -9.02 7.43 -19.69
CA ASP A 141 -7.82 8.18 -19.35
C ASP A 141 -8.17 9.31 -18.37
N GLY A 142 -7.35 9.45 -17.31
CA GLY A 142 -7.60 10.42 -16.22
C GLY A 142 -8.67 9.99 -15.21
N GLU A 143 -9.18 8.77 -15.30
CA GLU A 143 -10.16 8.26 -14.34
C GLU A 143 -9.49 7.80 -13.04
N LYS A 144 -10.07 8.17 -11.90
CA LYS A 144 -9.71 7.62 -10.58
C LYS A 144 -10.27 6.23 -10.43
N VAL A 145 -9.41 5.30 -10.05
CA VAL A 145 -9.76 3.89 -9.89
C VAL A 145 -9.17 3.33 -8.60
N VAL A 146 -9.84 2.33 -8.06
CA VAL A 146 -9.36 1.51 -6.95
C VAL A 146 -8.87 0.20 -7.54
N VAL A 147 -7.62 -0.16 -7.26
CA VAL A 147 -6.99 -1.37 -7.76
C VAL A 147 -6.35 -2.17 -6.63
N ARG A 148 -6.33 -3.48 -6.76
CA ARG A 148 -5.62 -4.39 -5.87
C ARG A 148 -4.50 -5.08 -6.64
N ILE A 149 -3.38 -5.32 -6.01
CA ILE A 149 -2.30 -6.10 -6.64
C ILE A 149 -2.73 -7.56 -6.69
N ALA A 150 -2.83 -8.08 -7.90
CA ALA A 150 -3.15 -9.48 -8.17
C ALA A 150 -1.88 -10.33 -8.23
N ASP A 151 -0.85 -9.82 -8.92
CA ASP A 151 0.40 -10.53 -9.12
C ASP A 151 1.57 -9.56 -9.39
N TRP A 152 2.78 -10.04 -9.20
CA TRP A 152 3.98 -9.34 -9.64
C TRP A 152 5.00 -10.33 -10.19
N LEU A 153 5.04 -10.44 -11.50
CA LEU A 153 5.90 -11.37 -12.18
C LEU A 153 7.39 -11.04 -11.97
N PRO A 154 8.25 -12.04 -11.73
CA PRO A 154 9.69 -11.83 -11.63
C PRO A 154 10.24 -11.10 -12.84
N GLY A 155 11.04 -10.07 -12.60
CA GLY A 155 11.64 -9.24 -13.66
C GLY A 155 10.71 -8.19 -14.28
N SER A 156 9.42 -8.17 -13.93
CA SER A 156 8.51 -7.09 -14.33
C SER A 156 8.81 -5.80 -13.54
N LYS A 157 8.74 -4.67 -14.22
CA LYS A 157 8.90 -3.34 -13.60
C LYS A 157 7.64 -2.89 -12.85
N SER A 158 6.49 -3.40 -13.23
CA SER A 158 5.19 -3.01 -12.70
C SER A 158 4.44 -4.24 -12.20
N PRO A 159 3.77 -4.15 -11.06
CA PRO A 159 2.84 -5.19 -10.62
C PRO A 159 1.60 -5.21 -11.49
N VAL A 160 0.95 -6.37 -11.57
CA VAL A 160 -0.33 -6.56 -12.24
C VAL A 160 -1.45 -6.29 -11.24
N GLY A 161 -2.34 -5.37 -11.60
CA GLY A 161 -3.51 -5.01 -10.79
C GLY A 161 -4.79 -5.69 -11.27
N GLU A 162 -5.72 -5.77 -10.36
CA GLU A 162 -7.13 -6.06 -10.59
C GLU A 162 -7.95 -4.82 -10.25
N LEU A 163 -8.83 -4.41 -11.16
CA LEU A 163 -9.73 -3.27 -10.94
C LEU A 163 -10.80 -3.68 -9.92
N VAL A 164 -10.86 -2.94 -8.82
CA VAL A 164 -11.88 -3.12 -7.77
C VAL A 164 -13.06 -2.21 -8.04
N GLU A 165 -12.79 -0.92 -8.34
CA GLU A 165 -13.84 0.08 -8.50
C GLU A 165 -13.38 1.24 -9.37
N ARG A 166 -14.34 1.92 -10.01
CA ARG A 166 -14.17 3.16 -10.76
C ARG A 166 -14.87 4.27 -9.99
N LEU A 167 -14.11 5.29 -9.59
CA LEU A 167 -14.63 6.38 -8.74
C LEU A 167 -15.13 7.57 -9.56
N GLY A 168 -14.62 7.75 -10.78
CA GLY A 168 -14.97 8.87 -11.66
C GLY A 168 -13.74 9.63 -12.15
N MET A 169 -13.94 10.78 -12.77
CA MET A 169 -12.84 11.59 -13.31
C MET A 169 -12.08 12.30 -12.21
N ALA A 170 -10.75 12.26 -12.27
CA ALA A 170 -9.88 13.00 -11.36
C ALA A 170 -10.19 14.51 -11.42
N GLY A 171 -10.10 15.16 -10.25
CA GLY A 171 -10.43 16.59 -10.09
C GLY A 171 -11.90 16.89 -9.85
N ASN A 172 -12.81 15.92 -9.94
CA ASN A 172 -14.18 16.08 -9.49
C ASN A 172 -14.23 15.94 -7.96
N ASN A 173 -14.91 16.87 -7.28
CA ASN A 173 -14.93 16.91 -5.82
C ASN A 173 -15.43 15.60 -5.18
N ASP A 174 -16.53 15.04 -5.70
CA ASP A 174 -17.09 13.79 -5.15
C ASP A 174 -16.15 12.61 -5.40
N THR A 175 -15.47 12.58 -6.57
CA THR A 175 -14.46 11.57 -6.89
C THR A 175 -13.27 11.66 -5.93
N GLU A 176 -12.76 12.86 -5.65
CA GLU A 176 -11.63 13.03 -4.72
C GLU A 176 -12.01 12.66 -3.29
N MET A 177 -13.22 13.01 -2.84
CA MET A 177 -13.74 12.60 -1.53
C MET A 177 -13.83 11.07 -1.41
N HIS A 178 -14.42 10.39 -2.40
CA HIS A 178 -14.50 8.94 -2.44
C HIS A 178 -13.12 8.29 -2.53
N SER A 179 -12.16 8.92 -3.22
CA SER A 179 -10.78 8.45 -3.30
C SER A 179 -10.11 8.38 -1.93
N ILE A 180 -10.30 9.42 -1.11
CA ILE A 180 -9.76 9.46 0.25
C ILE A 180 -10.40 8.36 1.10
N LEU A 181 -11.73 8.23 1.05
CA LEU A 181 -12.42 7.20 1.82
C LEU A 181 -11.98 5.79 1.41
N ALA A 182 -11.82 5.54 0.11
CA ALA A 182 -11.34 4.26 -0.41
C ALA A 182 -9.88 3.96 -0.01
N GLU A 183 -8.98 4.96 -0.02
CA GLU A 183 -7.58 4.79 0.40
C GLU A 183 -7.46 4.37 1.86
N TYR A 184 -8.34 4.92 2.72
CA TYR A 184 -8.38 4.59 4.15
C TYR A 184 -9.31 3.43 4.49
N GLU A 185 -9.89 2.76 3.48
CA GLU A 185 -10.86 1.65 3.65
C GLU A 185 -12.06 2.04 4.53
N LEU A 186 -12.47 3.31 4.45
CA LEU A 186 -13.65 3.82 5.15
C LEU A 186 -14.92 3.56 4.32
N PRO A 187 -16.02 3.18 4.95
CA PRO A 187 -17.28 2.98 4.24
C PRO A 187 -17.81 4.31 3.68
N TYR A 188 -18.16 4.33 2.42
CA TYR A 188 -18.73 5.49 1.71
C TYR A 188 -19.97 5.14 0.89
N ARG A 189 -20.44 3.93 1.03
CA ARG A 189 -21.72 3.43 0.49
C ARG A 189 -22.44 2.66 1.54
N PHE A 190 -23.76 2.75 1.50
CA PHE A 190 -24.60 1.87 2.31
C PHE A 190 -24.78 0.53 1.57
N GLU A 191 -25.07 -0.51 2.34
CA GLU A 191 -25.48 -1.78 1.77
C GLU A 191 -26.73 -1.59 0.91
N PRO A 192 -26.88 -2.32 -0.22
CA PRO A 192 -27.99 -2.17 -1.15
C PRO A 192 -29.37 -2.24 -0.48
N GLU A 193 -29.51 -3.11 0.51
CA GLU A 193 -30.76 -3.27 1.29
C GLU A 193 -31.14 -2.00 2.06
N ILE A 194 -30.13 -1.28 2.56
CA ILE A 194 -30.33 -0.01 3.30
C ILE A 194 -30.74 1.09 2.33
N GLU A 195 -30.08 1.15 1.14
CA GLU A 195 -30.43 2.12 0.12
C GLU A 195 -31.84 1.88 -0.44
N GLU A 196 -32.22 0.63 -0.70
CA GLU A 196 -33.59 0.27 -1.12
C GLU A 196 -34.63 0.65 -0.06
N ALA A 197 -34.32 0.35 1.20
CA ALA A 197 -35.22 0.73 2.32
C ALA A 197 -35.37 2.25 2.43
N ALA A 198 -34.28 3.00 2.26
CA ALA A 198 -34.32 4.47 2.26
C ALA A 198 -35.11 5.04 1.08
N GLN A 199 -34.94 4.47 -0.12
CA GLN A 199 -35.68 4.87 -1.33
C GLN A 199 -37.18 4.54 -1.23
N ALA A 200 -37.55 3.52 -0.47
CA ALA A 200 -38.94 3.14 -0.26
C ALA A 200 -39.68 4.13 0.67
N ILE A 201 -38.97 4.98 1.40
CA ILE A 201 -39.56 6.00 2.29
C ILE A 201 -40.14 7.13 1.42
N ASP A 202 -41.45 7.37 1.55
CA ASP A 202 -42.09 8.52 0.90
C ASP A 202 -41.66 9.82 1.60
N ALA A 203 -40.72 10.54 0.96
CA ALA A 203 -40.17 11.80 1.46
C ALA A 203 -41.13 13.01 1.30
N ARG A 204 -42.30 12.81 0.69
CA ARG A 204 -43.27 13.91 0.48
C ARG A 204 -44.02 14.23 1.77
N VAL A 205 -44.04 15.50 2.15
CA VAL A 205 -44.86 15.98 3.23
C VAL A 205 -46.30 15.99 2.74
N THR A 206 -47.11 15.06 3.25
CA THR A 206 -48.52 14.91 2.81
C THR A 206 -49.44 15.93 3.47
N ALA A 207 -50.59 16.19 2.85
CA ALA A 207 -51.61 17.04 3.47
C ALA A 207 -52.07 16.54 4.84
N LYS A 208 -52.08 15.24 5.05
CA LYS A 208 -52.39 14.60 6.34
C LYS A 208 -51.36 14.96 7.41
N GLU A 209 -50.08 14.92 7.08
CA GLU A 209 -49.02 15.31 8.00
C GLU A 209 -49.04 16.82 8.29
N ILE A 210 -49.27 17.65 7.28
CA ILE A 210 -49.42 19.09 7.47
C ILE A 210 -50.56 19.39 8.45
N ALA A 211 -51.70 18.72 8.30
CA ALA A 211 -52.87 18.90 9.20
C ALA A 211 -52.61 18.51 10.64
N GLN A 212 -51.65 17.62 10.91
CA GLN A 212 -51.23 17.18 12.24
C GLN A 212 -50.17 18.07 12.88
N ARG A 213 -49.57 18.99 12.13
CA ARG A 213 -48.49 19.89 12.57
C ARG A 213 -49.01 21.27 12.84
N ARG A 214 -48.36 21.97 13.78
CA ARG A 214 -48.64 23.39 14.00
C ARG A 214 -47.99 24.22 12.86
N ASP A 215 -48.79 25.09 12.26
CA ASP A 215 -48.31 25.97 11.17
C ASP A 215 -47.58 27.20 11.75
N PHE A 216 -46.31 27.31 11.55
CA PHE A 216 -45.47 28.44 11.95
C PHE A 216 -45.07 29.35 10.78
N ARG A 217 -45.57 29.14 9.56
CA ARG A 217 -45.21 29.93 8.39
C ARG A 217 -45.54 31.41 8.50
N GLY A 218 -46.51 31.76 9.34
CA GLY A 218 -46.91 33.15 9.62
C GLY A 218 -46.27 33.74 10.89
N VAL A 219 -45.38 32.99 11.56
CA VAL A 219 -44.70 33.41 12.79
C VAL A 219 -43.22 33.68 12.50
N THR A 220 -42.75 34.88 12.83
CA THR A 220 -41.30 35.16 12.74
C THR A 220 -40.55 34.22 13.68
N THR A 221 -39.71 33.35 13.14
CA THR A 221 -38.93 32.37 13.86
C THR A 221 -37.46 32.58 13.56
N PHE A 222 -36.60 32.56 14.56
CA PHE A 222 -35.16 32.68 14.42
C PHE A 222 -34.47 31.83 15.48
N THR A 223 -33.25 31.39 15.21
CA THR A 223 -32.40 30.73 16.17
C THR A 223 -31.43 31.72 16.76
N VAL A 224 -30.99 31.48 17.99
CA VAL A 224 -29.94 32.27 18.65
C VAL A 224 -28.92 31.31 19.19
N ASP A 225 -27.79 31.28 18.50
CA ASP A 225 -26.67 30.43 18.85
C ASP A 225 -25.63 31.22 19.66
N PRO A 226 -24.94 30.61 20.63
CA PRO A 226 -23.78 31.21 21.29
C PRO A 226 -22.70 31.58 20.28
N ALA A 227 -21.88 32.58 20.59
CA ALA A 227 -20.81 33.04 19.69
C ALA A 227 -19.75 31.97 19.37
N ASP A 228 -19.67 30.93 20.16
CA ASP A 228 -18.74 29.79 20.02
C ASP A 228 -19.42 28.50 19.53
N ALA A 229 -20.68 28.59 19.09
CA ALA A 229 -21.38 27.45 18.49
C ALA A 229 -20.62 26.94 17.27
N LYS A 230 -20.46 25.62 17.18
CA LYS A 230 -19.79 24.96 16.03
C LYS A 230 -20.77 24.47 14.96
N ASP A 231 -22.01 24.31 15.33
CA ASP A 231 -23.14 23.90 14.52
C ASP A 231 -24.32 24.87 14.76
N PHE A 232 -25.04 25.16 13.71
CA PHE A 232 -26.19 26.09 13.74
C PHE A 232 -27.45 25.29 13.41
N ASP A 233 -28.44 25.35 14.28
CA ASP A 233 -29.74 24.69 14.10
C ASP A 233 -30.71 25.49 13.19
#